data_b6cc6e599d21256f920b5b9eb2d8b7f6
#
_entry.id   b6cc6e599d21256f920b5b9eb2d8b7f6
#
_cell.length_a   1.000
_cell.length_b   1.000
_cell.length_c   1.000
_cell.angle_alpha   90.00
_cell.angle_beta   90.00
_cell.angle_gamma   90.00
#
_symmetry.space_group_name_H-M   'P 1'
#
loop_
_entity.id
_entity.type
_entity.pdbx_description
1 polymer ?
#
loop_
_entity_poly.entity_id
_entity_poly.type
_entity_poly.pdbx_seq_one_letter_code
_entity_poly.pdbx_strand_id
1 'polypeptide(L)'
;KNKALVLEAFDTLFNKRDYAAAERYWSPNYIQHSAHISPGRDGLFNLIKSIPPTLKYEHGAIVAEGDFVIVHGRFSGIGLPVNWIAADVLRIKDGILVEHWDVIQDEATRESSKSGLPMFGQTFGGQS
;
A
#
# COMPACT_ATOMS: atom_id res chain seq x y z
N LYS A 1 -4.36 -8.55 15.61
CA LYS A 1 -4.17 -7.21 16.17
C LYS A 1 -3.34 -6.33 15.22
N ASN A 2 -2.12 -6.74 14.89
CA ASN A 2 -1.27 -5.96 13.98
C ASN A 2 -1.84 -5.92 12.56
N LYS A 3 -2.49 -6.99 12.11
CA LYS A 3 -3.15 -6.99 10.80
C LYS A 3 -4.24 -5.94 10.74
N ALA A 4 -5.08 -5.88 11.76
CA ALA A 4 -6.16 -4.90 11.82
C ALA A 4 -5.61 -3.48 11.85
N LEU A 5 -4.51 -3.25 12.56
CA LEU A 5 -3.85 -1.96 12.62
C LEU A 5 -3.39 -1.51 11.23
N VAL A 6 -2.72 -2.41 10.49
CA VAL A 6 -2.23 -2.07 9.15
C VAL A 6 -3.38 -1.77 8.20
N LEU A 7 -4.44 -2.59 8.22
CA LEU A 7 -5.59 -2.37 7.34
C LEU A 7 -6.27 -1.04 7.65
N GLU A 8 -6.42 -0.70 8.93
CA GLU A 8 -7.02 0.58 9.33
C GLU A 8 -6.14 1.75 8.91
N ALA A 9 -4.83 1.63 9.12
CA ALA A 9 -3.88 2.68 8.75
C ALA A 9 -3.91 2.92 7.24
N PHE A 10 -3.87 1.85 6.44
CA PHE A 10 -3.88 1.96 4.99
C PHE A 10 -5.19 2.55 4.47
N ASP A 11 -6.31 2.12 5.02
CA ASP A 11 -7.60 2.68 4.63
C ASP A 11 -7.68 4.17 4.96
N THR A 12 -7.19 4.56 6.12
CA THR A 12 -7.21 5.96 6.56
C THR A 12 -6.36 6.85 5.65
N LEU A 13 -5.17 6.40 5.28
CA LEU A 13 -4.27 7.21 4.45
C LEU A 13 -4.64 7.14 2.97
N PHE A 14 -4.81 5.94 2.42
CA PHE A 14 -4.94 5.78 0.97
C PHE A 14 -6.36 6.02 0.48
N ASN A 15 -7.36 5.50 1.17
CA ASN A 15 -8.75 5.61 0.74
C ASN A 15 -9.44 6.85 1.28
N LYS A 16 -9.33 7.09 2.57
CA LYS A 16 -9.97 8.26 3.20
C LYS A 16 -9.16 9.53 3.04
N ARG A 17 -7.85 9.41 2.87
CA ARG A 17 -6.93 10.53 2.71
C ARG A 17 -7.02 11.50 3.90
N ASP A 18 -7.25 10.95 5.07
CA ASP A 18 -7.33 11.72 6.31
C ASP A 18 -5.94 11.77 6.95
N TYR A 19 -5.17 12.78 6.57
CA TYR A 19 -3.77 12.88 6.99
C TYR A 19 -3.62 13.11 8.49
N ALA A 20 -4.52 13.88 9.08
CA ALA A 20 -4.46 14.13 10.52
C ALA A 20 -4.68 12.84 11.31
N ALA A 21 -5.66 12.04 10.92
CA ALA A 21 -5.91 10.76 11.55
C ALA A 21 -4.77 9.77 11.26
N ALA A 22 -4.22 9.80 10.04
CA ALA A 22 -3.16 8.89 9.64
C ALA A 22 -1.88 9.10 10.45
N GLU A 23 -1.61 10.31 10.90
CA GLU A 23 -0.40 10.59 11.70
C GLU A 23 -0.30 9.71 12.94
N ARG A 24 -1.41 9.24 13.47
CA ARG A 24 -1.42 8.39 14.66
C ARG A 24 -0.93 6.96 14.38
N TYR A 25 -0.92 6.57 13.12
CA TYR A 25 -0.54 5.20 12.73
C TYR A 25 0.92 5.11 12.31
N TRP A 26 1.53 6.21 11.84
CA TRP A 26 2.90 6.22 11.34
C TRP A 26 3.81 6.98 12.30
N SER A 27 4.94 6.36 12.63
CA SER A 27 5.95 7.01 13.46
C SER A 27 6.48 8.29 12.78
N PRO A 28 6.72 9.36 13.54
CA PRO A 28 7.42 10.52 12.96
C PRO A 28 8.83 10.19 12.48
N ASN A 29 9.41 9.10 12.99
CA ASN A 29 10.73 8.61 12.58
C ASN A 29 10.65 7.39 11.66
N TYR A 30 9.57 7.29 10.91
CA TYR A 30 9.28 6.19 10.01
C TYR A 30 10.43 5.93 9.03
N ILE A 31 10.86 4.68 8.94
CA ILE A 31 11.97 4.27 8.09
C ILE A 31 11.40 3.70 6.78
N GLN A 32 11.74 4.35 5.67
CA GLN A 32 11.16 4.00 4.37
C GLN A 32 12.21 3.35 3.47
N HIS A 33 11.96 2.08 3.08
CA HIS A 33 12.83 1.35 2.15
C HIS A 33 12.27 1.30 0.74
N SER A 34 11.04 1.76 0.52
CA SER A 34 10.45 1.74 -0.82
C SER A 34 11.28 2.60 -1.78
N ALA A 35 11.59 2.03 -2.95
CA ALA A 35 12.32 2.76 -3.97
C ALA A 35 11.49 3.88 -4.62
N HIS A 36 10.18 3.90 -4.35
CA HIS A 36 9.25 4.85 -4.96
C HIS A 36 8.87 5.99 -4.04
N ILE A 37 9.34 6.00 -2.79
CA ILE A 37 8.84 6.93 -1.76
C ILE A 37 10.02 7.63 -1.10
N SER A 38 9.92 8.95 -0.97
CA SER A 38 10.92 9.75 -0.25
C SER A 38 10.93 9.40 1.24
N PRO A 39 12.04 9.69 1.95
CA PRO A 39 12.20 9.24 3.33
C PRO A 39 11.14 9.78 4.28
N GLY A 40 10.89 9.00 5.33
CA GLY A 40 10.10 9.40 6.47
C GLY A 40 8.61 9.41 6.24
N ARG A 41 7.89 9.75 7.31
CA ARG A 41 6.44 9.87 7.26
C ARG A 41 6.02 10.96 6.28
N ASP A 42 6.73 12.08 6.27
CA ASP A 42 6.41 13.19 5.36
C ASP A 42 6.58 12.78 3.90
N GLY A 43 7.60 11.99 3.59
CA GLY A 43 7.79 11.50 2.22
C GLY A 43 6.61 10.70 1.74
N LEU A 44 6.10 9.80 2.58
CA LEU A 44 4.92 9.01 2.25
C LEU A 44 3.68 9.89 2.08
N PHE A 45 3.42 10.77 3.04
CA PHE A 45 2.23 11.62 3.00
C PHE A 45 2.26 12.58 1.80
N ASN A 46 3.42 13.12 1.47
CA ASN A 46 3.57 14.00 0.32
C ASN A 46 3.33 13.26 -1.00
N LEU A 47 3.80 12.01 -1.08
CA LEU A 47 3.51 11.18 -2.26
C LEU A 47 1.99 11.02 -2.43
N ILE A 48 1.29 10.65 -1.36
CA ILE A 48 -0.16 10.43 -1.46
C ILE A 48 -0.88 11.73 -1.83
N LYS A 49 -0.45 12.87 -1.30
CA LYS A 49 -1.03 14.16 -1.64
C LYS A 49 -0.86 14.50 -3.12
N SER A 50 0.19 13.96 -3.76
CA SER A 50 0.45 14.21 -5.18
C SER A 50 -0.37 13.31 -6.11
N ILE A 51 -0.99 12.27 -5.57
CA ILE A 51 -1.78 11.31 -6.34
C ILE A 51 -3.22 11.83 -6.47
N PRO A 52 -3.89 11.63 -7.64
CA PRO A 52 -5.27 12.08 -7.80
C PRO A 52 -6.21 11.52 -6.75
N PRO A 53 -7.34 12.19 -6.47
CA PRO A 53 -8.31 11.71 -5.48
C PRO A 53 -9.01 10.40 -5.89
N THR A 54 -8.75 9.90 -7.08
CA THR A 54 -9.23 8.60 -7.54
C THR A 54 -8.46 7.42 -6.94
N LEU A 55 -7.38 7.67 -6.19
CA LEU A 55 -6.61 6.62 -5.53
C LEU A 55 -7.51 5.69 -4.73
N LYS A 56 -7.33 4.39 -4.97
CA LYS A 56 -8.02 3.35 -4.23
C LYS A 56 -7.03 2.25 -3.89
N TYR A 57 -7.04 1.81 -2.64
CA TYR A 57 -6.26 0.66 -2.18
C TYR A 57 -7.19 -0.49 -1.83
N GLU A 58 -6.87 -1.67 -2.35
CA GLU A 58 -7.57 -2.92 -2.06
C GLU A 58 -6.55 -3.92 -1.52
N HIS A 59 -6.89 -4.64 -0.45
CA HIS A 59 -5.99 -5.66 0.07
C HIS A 59 -6.51 -7.06 -0.24
N GLY A 60 -5.57 -8.00 -0.39
CA GLY A 60 -5.85 -9.41 -0.51
C GLY A 60 -5.29 -10.14 0.71
N ALA A 61 -4.33 -11.05 0.47
CA ALA A 61 -3.70 -11.80 1.54
C ALA A 61 -2.98 -10.85 2.50
N ILE A 62 -3.16 -11.10 3.78
CA ILE A 62 -2.43 -10.38 4.83
C ILE A 62 -2.06 -11.37 5.92
N VAL A 63 -0.79 -11.34 6.32
CA VAL A 63 -0.25 -12.23 7.35
C VAL A 63 0.55 -11.43 8.36
N ALA A 64 0.64 -11.93 9.57
CA ALA A 64 1.41 -11.27 10.63
C ALA A 64 2.17 -12.32 11.42
N GLU A 65 3.42 -11.99 11.75
CA GLU A 65 4.24 -12.80 12.64
C GLU A 65 5.18 -11.87 13.40
N GLY A 66 5.17 -11.97 14.74
CA GLY A 66 5.96 -11.06 15.57
C GLY A 66 5.55 -9.62 15.31
N ASP A 67 6.54 -8.78 15.07
CA ASP A 67 6.33 -7.35 14.80
C ASP A 67 6.07 -7.03 13.34
N PHE A 68 6.02 -8.05 12.47
CA PHE A 68 5.90 -7.85 11.03
C PHE A 68 4.51 -8.19 10.51
N VAL A 69 4.07 -7.40 9.53
CA VAL A 69 2.85 -7.67 8.76
C VAL A 69 3.23 -7.58 7.29
N ILE A 70 2.74 -8.54 6.50
CA ILE A 70 2.89 -8.52 5.04
C ILE A 70 1.49 -8.50 4.45
N VAL A 71 1.24 -7.56 3.53
CA VAL A 71 -0.05 -7.43 2.88
C VAL A 71 0.14 -7.30 1.37
N HIS A 72 -0.65 -8.09 0.63
CA HIS A 72 -0.70 -8.05 -0.83
C HIS A 72 -1.86 -7.17 -1.24
N GLY A 73 -1.60 -6.19 -2.09
CA GLY A 73 -2.63 -5.21 -2.41
C GLY A 73 -2.52 -4.61 -3.80
N ARG A 74 -3.57 -3.91 -4.18
CA ARG A 74 -3.65 -3.18 -5.44
C ARG A 74 -3.88 -1.71 -5.18
N PHE A 75 -3.06 -0.86 -5.81
CA PHE A 75 -3.27 0.58 -5.86
C PHE A 75 -3.76 0.94 -7.25
N SER A 76 -4.98 1.45 -7.34
CA SER A 76 -5.58 1.90 -8.60
C SER A 76 -5.92 3.38 -8.52
N GLY A 77 -6.24 3.97 -9.68
CA GLY A 77 -6.55 5.40 -9.74
C GLY A 77 -5.38 6.29 -9.39
N ILE A 78 -4.16 5.84 -9.66
CA ILE A 78 -2.93 6.54 -9.23
C ILE A 78 -2.44 7.57 -10.24
N GLY A 79 -3.19 7.81 -11.31
CA GLY A 79 -2.81 8.80 -12.32
C GLY A 79 -1.83 8.27 -13.35
N LEU A 80 -1.57 6.96 -13.38
CA LEU A 80 -0.69 6.28 -14.33
C LEU A 80 -1.51 5.36 -15.22
N PRO A 81 -0.97 4.96 -16.39
CA PRO A 81 -1.69 4.06 -17.30
C PRO A 81 -1.98 2.69 -16.72
N VAL A 82 -1.24 2.26 -15.71
CA VAL A 82 -1.39 0.95 -15.08
C VAL A 82 -1.57 1.10 -13.58
N ASN A 83 -2.17 0.08 -12.97
CA ASN A 83 -2.22 -0.02 -11.50
C ASN A 83 -0.91 -0.58 -10.98
N TRP A 84 -0.70 -0.46 -9.67
CA TRP A 84 0.42 -1.10 -8.99
C TRP A 84 -0.09 -2.25 -8.15
N ILE A 85 0.60 -3.39 -8.26
CA ILE A 85 0.42 -4.51 -7.34
C ILE A 85 1.63 -4.50 -6.40
N ALA A 86 1.37 -4.51 -5.12
CA ALA A 86 2.43 -4.37 -4.12
C ALA A 86 2.35 -5.45 -3.07
N ALA A 87 3.52 -5.94 -2.67
CA ALA A 87 3.67 -6.67 -1.42
C ALA A 87 4.37 -5.70 -0.46
N ASP A 88 3.63 -5.26 0.54
CA ASP A 88 4.13 -4.33 1.56
C ASP A 88 4.50 -5.09 2.81
N VAL A 89 5.70 -4.85 3.32
CA VAL A 89 6.19 -5.41 4.57
C VAL A 89 6.31 -4.28 5.58
N LEU A 90 5.65 -4.42 6.72
CA LEU A 90 5.62 -3.38 7.74
C LEU A 90 6.09 -3.93 9.06
N ARG A 91 6.91 -3.16 9.76
CA ARG A 91 7.29 -3.46 11.13
C ARG A 91 6.55 -2.52 12.05
N ILE A 92 5.99 -3.08 13.10
CA ILE A 92 5.15 -2.35 14.05
C ILE A 92 5.84 -2.40 15.41
N LYS A 93 5.86 -1.26 16.10
CA LYS A 93 6.38 -1.17 17.45
C LYS A 93 5.49 -0.26 18.27
N ASP A 94 5.09 -0.73 19.44
CA ASP A 94 4.24 0.05 20.35
C ASP A 94 2.96 0.55 19.67
N GLY A 95 2.38 -0.27 18.80
CA GLY A 95 1.10 0.03 18.15
C GLY A 95 1.17 1.02 17.00
N ILE A 96 2.36 1.32 16.47
CA ILE A 96 2.49 2.20 15.31
C ILE A 96 3.46 1.61 14.28
N LEU A 97 3.32 2.07 13.04
CA LEU A 97 4.15 1.64 11.91
C LEU A 97 5.48 2.39 11.98
N VAL A 98 6.58 1.63 12.08
CA VAL A 98 7.91 2.22 12.27
C VAL A 98 8.85 1.99 11.11
N GLU A 99 8.56 0.99 10.25
CA GLU A 99 9.46 0.67 9.14
C GLU A 99 8.69 -0.04 8.04
N HIS A 100 9.08 0.21 6.78
CA HIS A 100 8.36 -0.29 5.62
C HIS A 100 9.31 -0.69 4.50
N TRP A 101 9.07 -1.85 3.93
CA TRP A 101 9.67 -2.33 2.68
C TRP A 101 8.53 -2.66 1.72
N ASP A 102 8.81 -2.62 0.43
CA ASP A 102 7.83 -3.10 -0.53
C ASP A 102 8.48 -3.67 -1.78
N VAL A 103 7.67 -4.44 -2.52
CA VAL A 103 7.95 -4.86 -3.88
C VAL A 103 6.74 -4.42 -4.69
N ILE A 104 6.97 -3.55 -5.66
CA ILE A 104 5.89 -3.00 -6.49
C ILE A 104 6.13 -3.41 -7.93
N GLN A 105 5.05 -3.83 -8.59
CA GLN A 105 5.08 -4.18 -10.00
C GLN A 105 3.86 -3.60 -10.70
N ASP A 106 4.05 -3.11 -11.92
CA ASP A 106 2.94 -2.68 -12.75
C ASP A 106 2.00 -3.85 -12.99
N GLU A 107 0.71 -3.63 -12.86
CA GLU A 107 -0.27 -4.70 -13.04
C GLU A 107 -0.38 -5.07 -14.51
N ALA A 108 -0.18 -6.35 -14.81
CA ALA A 108 -0.34 -6.87 -16.16
C ALA A 108 -1.82 -6.84 -16.56
N THR A 109 -2.06 -6.56 -17.85
CA THR A 109 -3.40 -6.69 -18.43
C THR A 109 -3.67 -8.15 -18.74
N ARG A 110 -4.93 -8.48 -19.08
CA ARG A 110 -5.28 -9.83 -19.51
C ARG A 110 -4.42 -10.27 -20.67
N GLU A 111 -4.16 -9.37 -21.61
CA GLU A 111 -3.38 -9.69 -22.82
C GLU A 111 -1.90 -9.88 -22.53
N SER A 112 -1.36 -9.16 -21.54
CA SER A 112 0.07 -9.22 -21.24
C SER A 112 0.43 -10.23 -20.15
N SER A 113 -0.55 -10.76 -19.42
CA SER A 113 -0.29 -11.74 -18.38
C SER A 113 -0.01 -13.10 -19.00
N LYS A 114 1.24 -13.55 -18.89
CA LYS A 114 1.63 -14.83 -19.50
C LYS A 114 0.94 -16.04 -18.88
N SER A 115 0.58 -15.94 -17.61
CA SER A 115 -0.17 -17.03 -16.94
C SER A 115 -1.63 -17.04 -17.33
N GLY A 116 -2.13 -15.95 -17.93
CA GLY A 116 -3.55 -15.77 -18.20
C GLY A 116 -4.36 -15.46 -16.97
N LEU A 117 -3.71 -15.26 -15.82
CA LEU A 117 -4.37 -15.05 -14.54
C LEU A 117 -4.01 -13.67 -13.99
N PRO A 118 -4.90 -13.09 -13.15
CA PRO A 118 -4.62 -11.79 -12.55
C PRO A 118 -3.50 -11.86 -11.53
N MET A 119 -2.74 -10.78 -11.41
CA MET A 119 -1.68 -10.65 -10.41
C MET A 119 -2.25 -10.47 -9.01
N PHE A 120 -3.50 -10.04 -8.90
CA PHE A 120 -4.14 -9.77 -7.61
C PHE A 120 -5.61 -10.17 -7.69
N GLY A 121 -6.08 -10.90 -6.67
CA GLY A 121 -7.47 -11.30 -6.58
C GLY A 121 -7.90 -12.24 -7.71
N GLN A 122 -9.14 -12.11 -8.13
CA GLN A 122 -9.76 -12.98 -9.13
C GLN A 122 -10.05 -12.26 -10.46
N THR A 123 -9.76 -10.96 -10.53
CA THR A 123 -10.05 -10.15 -11.71
C THR A 123 -8.87 -9.28 -12.08
N PHE A 124 -8.81 -8.90 -13.37
CA PHE A 124 -7.83 -7.93 -13.84
C PHE A 124 -8.33 -6.53 -13.47
N GLY A 125 -7.64 -5.87 -12.57
CA GLY A 125 -8.03 -4.57 -12.07
C GLY A 125 -8.00 -3.51 -13.16
N GLY A 126 -9.06 -2.68 -13.23
CA GLY A 126 -9.14 -1.64 -14.22
C GLY A 126 -9.42 -2.14 -15.62
N GLN A 127 -9.62 -3.43 -15.81
CA GLN A 127 -9.96 -4.03 -17.10
C GLN A 127 -11.47 -4.19 -17.21
N SER A 128 -12.04 -3.63 -18.19
CA SER A 128 -13.46 -3.78 -18.45
C SER A 128 -13.71 -4.79 -19.56
#